data_5b0799595af8eaa1e7d4a2077d571435
#
_entry.id   5b0799595af8eaa1e7d4a2077d571435
#
_cell.length_a   1.000
_cell.length_b   1.000
_cell.length_c   1.000
_cell.angle_alpha   90.00
_cell.angle_beta   90.00
_cell.angle_gamma   90.00
#
_symmetry.space_group_name_H-M   'P 1'
#
loop_
_entity.id
_entity.type
_entity.pdbx_description
1 polymer ?
#
loop_
_entity_poly.entity_id
_entity_poly.type
_entity_poly.pdbx_seq_one_letter_code
_entity_poly.pdbx_strand_id
1 'polypeptide(L)'
;HSMRDIPMLPNVRAAIEAIPESAWQRIDYPDGPAHVAECLYRNRRLIVRRVPGHRGAQGQLFTTWRYHAFVTNLAGPAWALDRQHRAHAVVELSIRDLKAGGLAHLPSGSFNANSAWLQHAVLAHNLIRWTAQLGGHTTDHLTVASPRRTRRLTLPARPARRSGTPTLRLPARWPWAHQFRTALDALRALPPVPG
;
A
#
# COMPACT_ATOMS: atom_id res chain seq x y z
N HIS A 1 -5.00 -19.48 -13.00
CA HIS A 1 -5.15 -18.06 -13.34
C HIS A 1 -3.98 -17.31 -12.71
N SER A 2 -3.12 -16.71 -13.53
CA SER A 2 -1.95 -16.00 -13.00
C SER A 2 -1.75 -14.67 -13.72
N MET A 3 -1.35 -13.68 -12.94
CA MET A 3 -0.71 -12.45 -13.40
C MET A 3 0.74 -12.51 -12.97
N ARG A 4 1.68 -12.24 -13.85
CA ARG A 4 3.10 -12.30 -13.55
C ARG A 4 3.81 -11.10 -14.14
N ASP A 5 4.49 -10.35 -13.30
CA ASP A 5 5.37 -9.28 -13.73
C ASP A 5 6.46 -9.80 -14.66
N ILE A 6 6.78 -9.00 -15.66
CA ILE A 6 7.82 -9.32 -16.62
C ILE A 6 8.89 -8.21 -16.60
N PRO A 7 10.17 -8.58 -16.50
CA PRO A 7 11.24 -7.60 -16.54
C PRO A 7 11.30 -6.91 -17.92
N MET A 8 11.69 -5.64 -17.94
CA MET A 8 11.76 -4.81 -19.14
C MET A 8 12.98 -5.16 -20.00
N LEU A 9 12.98 -6.36 -20.55
CA LEU A 9 14.00 -6.83 -21.48
C LEU A 9 13.85 -6.17 -22.87
N PRO A 10 14.89 -6.14 -23.72
CA PRO A 10 14.84 -5.50 -25.05
C PRO A 10 13.68 -5.98 -25.93
N ASN A 11 13.40 -7.28 -25.93
CA ASN A 11 12.29 -7.87 -26.69
C ASN A 11 10.91 -7.52 -26.13
N VAL A 12 10.77 -7.30 -24.81
CA VAL A 12 9.53 -6.81 -24.21
C VAL A 12 9.34 -5.34 -24.56
N ARG A 13 10.40 -4.55 -24.50
CA ARG A 13 10.39 -3.14 -24.89
C ARG A 13 9.97 -2.98 -26.35
N ALA A 14 10.55 -3.76 -27.25
CA ALA A 14 10.18 -3.74 -28.67
C ALA A 14 8.70 -4.07 -28.90
N ALA A 15 8.14 -5.05 -28.16
CA ALA A 15 6.71 -5.37 -28.23
C ALA A 15 5.83 -4.21 -27.73
N ILE A 16 6.26 -3.50 -26.71
CA ILE A 16 5.56 -2.33 -26.15
C ILE A 16 5.60 -1.14 -27.12
N GLU A 17 6.76 -0.87 -27.71
CA GLU A 17 6.97 0.22 -28.67
C GLU A 17 6.19 0.00 -29.98
N ALA A 18 5.88 -1.23 -30.30
CA ALA A 18 5.02 -1.59 -31.45
C ALA A 18 3.52 -1.34 -31.19
N ILE A 19 3.10 -1.03 -29.96
CA ILE A 19 1.69 -0.73 -29.65
C ILE A 19 1.33 0.63 -30.25
N PRO A 20 0.34 0.72 -31.15
CA PRO A 20 -0.06 1.99 -31.74
C PRO A 20 -0.62 2.93 -30.68
N GLU A 21 -0.41 4.24 -30.86
CA GLU A 21 -0.84 5.24 -29.87
C GLU A 21 -2.36 5.22 -29.64
N SER A 22 -3.14 4.89 -30.65
CA SER A 22 -4.60 4.74 -30.56
C SER A 22 -5.08 3.58 -29.66
N ALA A 23 -4.22 2.60 -29.38
CA ALA A 23 -4.54 1.47 -28.51
C ALA A 23 -4.37 1.78 -27.02
N TRP A 24 -3.77 2.92 -26.67
CA TRP A 24 -3.57 3.33 -25.29
C TRP A 24 -4.81 3.97 -24.71
N GLN A 25 -5.44 3.29 -23.76
CA GLN A 25 -6.62 3.76 -23.05
C GLN A 25 -6.19 4.49 -21.76
N ARG A 26 -6.69 5.70 -21.56
CA ARG A 26 -6.49 6.44 -20.30
C ARG A 26 -7.20 5.74 -19.17
N ILE A 27 -6.52 5.65 -18.03
CA ILE A 27 -7.04 5.08 -16.79
C ILE A 27 -6.91 6.07 -15.63
N ASP A 28 -7.75 5.88 -14.63
CA ASP A 28 -7.61 6.59 -13.35
C ASP A 28 -6.46 5.96 -12.54
N TYR A 29 -5.51 6.81 -12.14
CA TYR A 29 -4.30 6.39 -11.45
C TYR A 29 -3.92 7.42 -10.36
N PRO A 30 -3.59 6.99 -9.12
CA PRO A 30 -3.38 7.89 -7.98
C PRO A 30 -2.28 8.94 -8.19
N ASP A 31 -1.24 8.61 -8.94
CA ASP A 31 -0.08 9.47 -9.15
C ASP A 31 -0.19 10.35 -10.41
N GLY A 32 -1.39 10.49 -10.98
CA GLY A 32 -1.64 11.34 -12.16
C GLY A 32 -2.06 10.57 -13.41
N PRO A 33 -1.88 11.14 -14.61
CA PRO A 33 -2.35 10.52 -15.84
C PRO A 33 -1.57 9.22 -16.13
N ALA A 34 -2.31 8.15 -16.40
CA ALA A 34 -1.75 6.88 -16.83
C ALA A 34 -2.56 6.31 -17.99
N HIS A 35 -1.93 5.44 -18.77
CA HIS A 35 -2.59 4.73 -19.87
C HIS A 35 -2.27 3.25 -19.76
N VAL A 36 -3.21 2.44 -20.23
CA VAL A 36 -3.05 0.99 -20.34
C VAL A 36 -3.30 0.54 -21.77
N ALA A 37 -2.54 -0.41 -22.23
CA ALA A 37 -2.74 -1.10 -23.48
C ALA A 37 -2.40 -2.58 -23.35
N GLU A 38 -2.73 -3.37 -24.38
CA GLU A 38 -2.34 -4.76 -24.45
C GLU A 38 -1.74 -5.11 -25.81
N CYS A 39 -0.86 -6.09 -25.80
CA CYS A 39 -0.36 -6.74 -27.01
C CYS A 39 -0.09 -8.22 -26.74
N LEU A 40 0.25 -8.95 -27.80
CA LEU A 40 0.71 -10.33 -27.68
C LEU A 40 2.23 -10.37 -27.50
N TYR A 41 2.68 -11.12 -26.50
CA TYR A 41 4.08 -11.40 -26.28
C TYR A 41 4.28 -12.89 -26.02
N ARG A 42 5.03 -13.57 -26.88
CA ARG A 42 5.24 -15.03 -26.83
C ARG A 42 3.94 -15.82 -26.66
N ASN A 43 2.96 -15.49 -27.47
CA ASN A 43 1.63 -16.10 -27.47
C ASN A 43 0.83 -15.94 -26.15
N ARG A 44 1.17 -14.92 -25.34
CA ARG A 44 0.44 -14.55 -24.11
C ARG A 44 0.00 -13.09 -24.19
N ARG A 45 -1.07 -12.77 -23.51
CA ARG A 45 -1.50 -11.37 -23.35
C ARG A 45 -0.49 -10.64 -22.46
N LEU A 46 0.08 -9.59 -22.98
CA LEU A 46 0.92 -8.64 -22.27
C LEU A 46 0.11 -7.39 -22.01
N ILE A 47 -0.20 -7.13 -20.75
CA ILE A 47 -0.84 -5.88 -20.32
C ILE A 47 0.26 -4.91 -19.92
N VAL A 48 0.17 -3.70 -20.42
CA VAL A 48 1.18 -2.66 -20.18
C VAL A 48 0.52 -1.41 -19.68
N ARG A 49 0.96 -0.93 -18.52
CA ARG A 49 0.65 0.42 -18.03
C ARG A 49 1.82 1.34 -18.29
N ARG A 50 1.55 2.53 -18.83
CA ARG A 50 2.53 3.60 -18.94
C ARG A 50 2.13 4.78 -18.06
N VAL A 51 3.10 5.34 -17.37
CA VAL A 51 2.97 6.56 -16.58
C VAL A 51 4.05 7.55 -17.01
N PRO A 52 3.80 8.86 -16.94
CA PRO A 52 4.85 9.84 -17.22
C PRO A 52 6.06 9.60 -16.32
N GLY A 53 7.24 9.60 -16.87
CA GLY A 53 8.48 9.61 -16.11
C GLY A 53 8.55 10.88 -15.26
N HIS A 54 9.22 10.80 -14.11
CA HIS A 54 9.47 12.02 -13.33
C HIS A 54 10.23 13.01 -14.21
N ARG A 55 9.80 14.27 -14.24
CA ARG A 55 10.55 15.36 -14.81
C ARG A 55 11.86 15.52 -13.99
N GLY A 56 12.84 14.71 -14.35
CA GLY A 56 14.23 14.94 -13.92
C GLY A 56 14.68 16.24 -14.52
N ALA A 57 15.42 17.01 -13.72
CA ALA A 57 15.95 18.33 -13.99
C ALA A 57 16.24 18.63 -15.48
N GLN A 58 15.85 19.86 -15.88
CA GLN A 58 16.32 20.59 -17.04
C GLN A 58 16.11 19.96 -18.43
N GLY A 59 15.08 20.40 -19.13
CA GLY A 59 15.16 20.51 -20.59
C GLY A 59 14.68 19.33 -21.42
N GLN A 60 14.00 18.32 -20.88
CA GLN A 60 13.41 17.28 -21.74
C GLN A 60 12.12 17.80 -22.40
N LEU A 61 12.24 18.10 -23.71
CA LEU A 61 11.15 18.50 -24.61
C LEU A 61 10.15 17.36 -24.87
N PHE A 62 10.45 16.12 -24.50
CA PHE A 62 9.63 14.95 -24.78
C PHE A 62 9.19 14.27 -23.49
N THR A 63 7.93 13.83 -23.44
CA THR A 63 7.40 13.00 -22.36
C THR A 63 8.06 11.62 -22.41
N THR A 64 8.90 11.32 -21.44
CA THR A 64 9.41 9.96 -21.25
C THR A 64 8.36 9.12 -20.53
N TRP A 65 8.11 7.91 -21.01
CA TRP A 65 7.19 6.98 -20.39
C TRP A 65 7.93 5.93 -19.55
N ARG A 66 7.42 5.69 -18.37
CA ARG A 66 7.79 4.54 -17.55
C ARG A 66 6.74 3.45 -17.73
N TYR A 67 7.18 2.26 -18.11
CA TYR A 67 6.32 1.13 -18.39
C TYR A 67 6.31 0.13 -17.23
N HIS A 68 5.13 -0.43 -16.95
CA HIS A 68 4.92 -1.56 -16.07
C HIS A 68 4.16 -2.62 -16.88
N ALA A 69 4.75 -3.79 -17.02
CA ALA A 69 4.21 -4.84 -17.87
C ALA A 69 4.05 -6.15 -17.10
N PHE A 70 2.95 -6.84 -17.33
CA PHE A 70 2.72 -8.18 -16.82
C PHE A 70 2.02 -9.05 -17.86
N VAL A 71 2.30 -10.35 -17.82
CA VAL A 71 1.61 -11.35 -18.65
C VAL A 71 0.47 -11.99 -17.88
N THR A 72 -0.61 -12.32 -18.60
CA THR A 72 -1.79 -12.93 -17.99
C THR A 72 -2.48 -13.88 -18.97
N ASN A 73 -3.20 -14.85 -18.43
CA ASN A 73 -4.15 -15.70 -19.14
C ASN A 73 -5.61 -15.40 -18.76
N LEU A 74 -5.83 -14.36 -17.95
CA LEU A 74 -7.17 -13.95 -17.54
C LEU A 74 -7.92 -13.30 -18.68
N ALA A 75 -9.22 -13.55 -18.75
CA ALA A 75 -10.15 -12.82 -19.60
C ALA A 75 -10.51 -11.46 -18.98
N GLY A 76 -10.92 -10.52 -19.83
CA GLY A 76 -11.36 -9.19 -19.41
C GLY A 76 -10.58 -8.06 -20.09
N PRO A 77 -11.05 -6.82 -19.98
CA PRO A 77 -10.38 -5.67 -20.57
C PRO A 77 -9.09 -5.32 -19.83
N ALA A 78 -8.10 -4.79 -20.56
CA ALA A 78 -6.77 -4.46 -20.06
C ALA A 78 -6.80 -3.56 -18.81
N TRP A 79 -7.68 -2.56 -18.78
CA TRP A 79 -7.82 -1.65 -17.63
C TRP A 79 -8.31 -2.34 -16.35
N ALA A 80 -9.20 -3.35 -16.48
CA ALA A 80 -9.70 -4.08 -15.31
C ALA A 80 -8.62 -5.03 -14.78
N LEU A 81 -7.88 -5.69 -15.68
CA LEU A 81 -6.76 -6.56 -15.32
C LEU A 81 -5.61 -5.75 -14.67
N ASP A 82 -5.29 -4.56 -15.19
CA ASP A 82 -4.32 -3.65 -14.55
C ASP A 82 -4.78 -3.23 -13.14
N ARG A 83 -6.05 -2.88 -12.96
CA ARG A 83 -6.60 -2.54 -11.65
C ARG A 83 -6.50 -3.71 -10.67
N GLN A 84 -6.83 -4.93 -11.13
CA GLN A 84 -6.70 -6.14 -10.33
C GLN A 84 -5.24 -6.44 -9.99
N HIS A 85 -4.32 -6.29 -10.95
CA HIS A 85 -2.89 -6.48 -10.74
C HIS A 85 -2.34 -5.48 -9.69
N ARG A 86 -2.73 -4.20 -9.77
CA ARG A 86 -2.36 -3.19 -8.78
C ARG A 86 -2.88 -3.51 -7.38
N ALA A 87 -4.04 -4.12 -7.27
CA ALA A 87 -4.59 -4.54 -5.98
C ALA A 87 -3.73 -5.61 -5.29
N HIS A 88 -3.02 -6.46 -6.03
CA HIS A 88 -2.05 -7.42 -5.46
C HIS A 88 -0.83 -6.73 -4.83
N ALA A 89 -0.40 -5.57 -5.32
CA ALA A 89 0.70 -4.81 -4.74
C ALA A 89 0.42 -4.40 -3.28
N VAL A 90 -0.84 -4.26 -2.87
CA VAL A 90 -1.22 -3.98 -1.48
C VAL A 90 -0.84 -5.13 -0.54
N VAL A 91 -0.94 -6.37 -1.01
CA VAL A 91 -0.53 -7.56 -0.24
C VAL A 91 0.99 -7.57 -0.05
N GLU A 92 1.76 -7.27 -1.10
CA GLU A 92 3.22 -7.17 -1.04
C GLU A 92 3.67 -6.05 -0.08
N LEU A 93 2.99 -4.91 -0.11
CA LEU A 93 3.22 -3.82 0.84
C LEU A 93 2.96 -4.28 2.29
N SER A 94 1.89 -5.03 2.51
CA SER A 94 1.55 -5.57 3.84
C SER A 94 2.59 -6.58 4.32
N ILE A 95 3.06 -7.47 3.45
CA ILE A 95 4.14 -8.43 3.76
C ILE A 95 5.44 -7.68 4.07
N ARG A 96 5.78 -6.66 3.29
CA ARG A 96 6.97 -5.82 3.53
C ARG A 96 6.89 -5.13 4.88
N ASP A 97 5.73 -4.57 5.23
CA ASP A 97 5.50 -3.91 6.53
C ASP A 97 5.65 -4.88 7.70
N LEU A 98 5.10 -6.08 7.58
CA LEU A 98 5.25 -7.13 8.58
C LEU A 98 6.71 -7.53 8.74
N LYS A 99 7.45 -7.71 7.65
CA LYS A 99 8.88 -8.03 7.66
C LYS A 99 9.75 -6.88 8.22
N ALA A 100 9.35 -5.63 8.01
CA ALA A 100 10.04 -4.47 8.61
C ALA A 100 9.68 -4.24 10.08
N GLY A 101 8.68 -4.95 10.61
CA GLY A 101 8.17 -4.85 11.97
C GLY A 101 8.28 -6.14 12.76
N GLY A 102 7.14 -6.67 13.19
CA GLY A 102 7.05 -7.85 14.06
C GLY A 102 7.63 -9.14 13.47
N LEU A 103 7.77 -9.24 12.15
CA LEU A 103 8.36 -10.41 11.46
C LEU A 103 9.76 -10.16 10.92
N ALA A 104 10.48 -9.16 11.45
CA ALA A 104 11.88 -8.93 11.12
C ALA A 104 12.75 -10.17 11.46
N HIS A 105 12.37 -10.89 12.50
CA HIS A 105 12.96 -12.17 12.92
C HIS A 105 11.92 -13.01 13.64
N LEU A 106 12.14 -14.30 13.69
CA LEU A 106 11.33 -15.23 14.49
C LEU A 106 12.00 -15.42 15.85
N PRO A 107 11.29 -15.17 16.98
CA PRO A 107 11.92 -15.09 18.30
C PRO A 107 12.26 -16.44 18.93
N SER A 108 11.83 -17.56 18.34
CA SER A 108 11.96 -18.88 18.95
C SER A 108 12.47 -19.94 17.97
N GLY A 109 13.13 -21.00 18.46
CA GLY A 109 13.42 -22.22 17.72
C GLY A 109 12.20 -23.14 17.57
N SER A 110 11.09 -22.88 18.27
CA SER A 110 9.87 -23.66 18.21
C SER A 110 8.94 -23.19 17.11
N PHE A 111 8.50 -24.10 16.25
CA PHE A 111 7.55 -23.79 15.17
C PHE A 111 6.22 -23.23 15.72
N ASN A 112 5.67 -23.86 16.77
CA ASN A 112 4.39 -23.43 17.35
C ASN A 112 4.49 -22.04 17.97
N ALA A 113 5.57 -21.70 18.67
CA ALA A 113 5.80 -20.39 19.22
C ALA A 113 5.93 -19.32 18.11
N ASN A 114 6.63 -19.64 17.03
CA ASN A 114 6.75 -18.75 15.87
C ASN A 114 5.43 -18.59 15.12
N SER A 115 4.61 -19.63 15.06
CA SER A 115 3.26 -19.55 14.48
C SER A 115 2.36 -18.60 15.29
N ALA A 116 2.38 -18.71 16.61
CA ALA A 116 1.66 -17.79 17.49
C ALA A 116 2.17 -16.34 17.33
N TRP A 117 3.49 -16.16 17.29
CA TRP A 117 4.11 -14.84 17.03
C TRP A 117 3.65 -14.22 15.70
N LEU A 118 3.63 -15.02 14.63
CA LEU A 118 3.14 -14.59 13.32
C LEU A 118 1.70 -14.08 13.40
N GLN A 119 0.81 -14.82 14.06
CA GLN A 119 -0.59 -14.43 14.20
C GLN A 119 -0.74 -13.12 14.98
N HIS A 120 0.00 -12.94 16.08
CA HIS A 120 0.00 -11.71 16.85
C HIS A 120 0.55 -10.52 16.04
N ALA A 121 1.60 -10.73 15.26
CA ALA A 121 2.16 -9.69 14.38
C ALA A 121 1.18 -9.25 13.30
N VAL A 122 0.44 -10.20 12.69
CA VAL A 122 -0.61 -9.92 11.70
C VAL A 122 -1.77 -9.18 12.35
N LEU A 123 -2.21 -9.61 13.52
CA LEU A 123 -3.28 -8.92 14.27
C LEU A 123 -2.90 -7.49 14.61
N ALA A 124 -1.70 -7.27 15.15
CA ALA A 124 -1.21 -5.94 15.46
C ALA A 124 -1.12 -5.04 14.22
N HIS A 125 -0.65 -5.58 13.09
CA HIS A 125 -0.61 -4.87 11.82
C HIS A 125 -2.01 -4.44 11.36
N ASN A 126 -2.98 -5.35 11.43
CA ASN A 126 -4.36 -5.06 11.04
C ASN A 126 -5.01 -4.03 11.97
N LEU A 127 -4.80 -4.12 13.27
CA LEU A 127 -5.31 -3.15 14.25
C LEU A 127 -4.78 -1.75 13.97
N ILE A 128 -3.49 -1.59 13.66
CA ILE A 128 -2.90 -0.30 13.31
C ILE A 128 -3.55 0.27 12.03
N ARG A 129 -3.80 -0.57 11.03
CA ARG A 129 -4.45 -0.17 9.78
C ARG A 129 -5.91 0.22 9.99
N TRP A 130 -6.66 -0.59 10.69
CA TRP A 130 -8.09 -0.31 11.00
C TRP A 130 -8.24 0.94 11.84
N THR A 131 -7.41 1.12 12.85
CA THR A 131 -7.40 2.35 13.67
C THR A 131 -7.16 3.59 12.80
N ALA A 132 -6.24 3.53 11.84
CA ALA A 132 -5.98 4.62 10.92
C ALA A 132 -7.17 4.87 9.99
N GLN A 133 -7.76 3.82 9.43
CA GLN A 133 -8.88 3.90 8.50
C GLN A 133 -10.16 4.43 9.17
N LEU A 134 -10.53 3.85 10.31
CA LEU A 134 -11.71 4.25 11.09
C LEU A 134 -11.54 5.65 11.72
N GLY A 135 -10.29 6.04 12.02
CA GLY A 135 -9.94 7.38 12.48
C GLY A 135 -9.93 8.46 11.39
N GLY A 136 -10.45 8.19 10.19
CA GLY A 136 -10.59 9.17 9.11
C GLY A 136 -9.31 9.45 8.32
N HIS A 137 -8.25 8.63 8.50
CA HIS A 137 -6.99 8.79 7.78
C HIS A 137 -6.96 7.94 6.50
N THR A 138 -7.85 8.26 5.56
CA THR A 138 -8.07 7.50 4.32
C THR A 138 -6.86 7.45 3.39
N THR A 139 -6.02 8.48 3.38
CA THR A 139 -4.79 8.53 2.57
C THR A 139 -3.65 7.70 3.15
N ASP A 140 -3.73 7.33 4.43
CA ASP A 140 -2.69 6.59 5.13
C ASP A 140 -2.71 5.07 4.88
N HIS A 141 -3.71 4.54 4.16
CA HIS A 141 -3.82 3.10 3.92
C HIS A 141 -2.66 2.53 3.07
N LEU A 142 -1.99 3.38 2.30
CA LEU A 142 -0.80 3.04 1.51
C LEU A 142 0.52 3.33 2.24
N THR A 143 0.45 4.01 3.40
CA THR A 143 1.65 4.36 4.16
C THR A 143 2.14 3.17 4.97
N VAL A 144 3.44 2.93 4.99
CA VAL A 144 4.09 1.88 5.81
C VAL A 144 3.73 2.02 7.30
N ALA A 145 3.61 0.88 7.98
CA ALA A 145 3.19 0.83 9.40
C ALA A 145 4.17 1.55 10.35
N SER A 146 5.46 1.61 10.01
CA SER A 146 6.49 2.23 10.86
C SER A 146 6.23 3.72 11.17
N PRO A 147 6.01 4.62 10.19
CA PRO A 147 5.66 6.00 10.47
C PRO A 147 4.35 6.15 11.27
N ARG A 148 3.36 5.28 11.04
CA ARG A 148 2.10 5.31 11.80
C ARG A 148 2.32 4.97 13.25
N ARG A 149 3.11 3.93 13.54
CA ARG A 149 3.46 3.53 14.89
C ARG A 149 4.21 4.65 15.59
N THR A 150 5.22 5.25 14.95
CA THR A 150 6.00 6.34 15.52
C THR A 150 5.16 7.58 15.82
N ARG A 151 4.24 7.93 14.91
CA ARG A 151 3.40 9.12 15.06
C ARG A 151 2.25 8.97 16.03
N ARG A 152 1.78 7.76 16.34
CA ARG A 152 0.55 7.54 17.10
C ARG A 152 0.71 6.67 18.35
N LEU A 153 1.66 5.75 18.35
CA LEU A 153 1.84 4.80 19.45
C LEU A 153 3.15 4.99 20.21
N THR A 154 4.24 5.34 19.52
CA THR A 154 5.54 5.55 20.13
C THR A 154 5.69 7.01 20.57
N LEU A 155 4.94 7.41 21.57
CA LEU A 155 5.07 8.74 22.15
C LEU A 155 5.27 8.61 23.65
N PRO A 156 6.08 9.48 24.26
CA PRO A 156 6.25 9.51 25.69
C PRO A 156 4.93 9.95 26.34
N ALA A 157 4.32 9.07 27.10
CA ALA A 157 3.08 9.36 27.80
C ALA A 157 3.28 9.13 29.29
N ARG A 158 2.71 10.00 30.13
CA ARG A 158 2.80 9.91 31.57
C ARG A 158 1.46 9.40 32.14
N PRO A 159 1.44 8.21 32.76
CA PRO A 159 0.25 7.76 33.47
C PRO A 159 0.06 8.65 34.73
N ALA A 160 -1.17 9.05 34.99
CA ALA A 160 -1.59 9.79 36.14
C ALA A 160 -2.91 9.25 36.65
N ARG A 161 -3.17 9.37 37.94
CA ARG A 161 -4.46 9.05 38.53
C ARG A 161 -5.05 10.31 39.12
N ARG A 162 -6.15 10.80 38.58
CA ARG A 162 -6.84 12.00 39.07
C ARG A 162 -8.21 11.58 39.57
N SER A 163 -8.45 11.82 40.85
CA SER A 163 -9.74 11.44 41.49
C SER A 163 -10.16 9.99 41.22
N GLY A 164 -9.20 9.05 41.32
CA GLY A 164 -9.48 7.64 41.08
C GLY A 164 -9.48 7.20 39.58
N THR A 165 -9.61 8.13 38.63
CA THR A 165 -9.66 7.83 37.22
C THR A 165 -8.27 7.74 36.59
N PRO A 166 -7.90 6.62 35.94
CA PRO A 166 -6.64 6.53 35.22
C PRO A 166 -6.64 7.50 34.04
N THR A 167 -5.61 8.34 33.95
CA THR A 167 -5.46 9.36 32.93
C THR A 167 -4.09 9.23 32.28
N LEU A 168 -4.04 9.28 30.95
CA LEU A 168 -2.79 9.33 30.20
C LEU A 168 -2.52 10.76 29.76
N ARG A 169 -1.44 11.35 30.28
CA ARG A 169 -1.02 12.70 29.87
C ARG A 169 -0.08 12.60 28.69
N LEU A 170 -0.45 13.24 27.58
CA LEU A 170 0.32 13.31 26.35
C LEU A 170 1.17 14.59 26.31
N PRO A 171 2.27 14.65 25.55
CA PRO A 171 3.09 15.84 25.40
C PRO A 171 2.29 17.03 24.86
N ALA A 172 2.43 18.21 25.45
CA ALA A 172 1.68 19.41 25.06
C ALA A 172 2.03 19.90 23.64
N ARG A 173 3.28 19.70 23.20
CA ARG A 173 3.80 20.15 21.89
C ARG A 173 3.97 18.99 20.91
N TRP A 174 3.08 18.04 20.91
CA TRP A 174 3.14 16.92 19.98
C TRP A 174 2.50 17.31 18.63
N PRO A 175 3.25 17.29 17.52
CA PRO A 175 2.75 17.79 16.22
C PRO A 175 1.50 17.08 15.71
N TRP A 176 1.33 15.81 16.05
CA TRP A 176 0.19 14.97 15.61
C TRP A 176 -0.94 14.88 16.64
N ALA A 177 -0.95 15.72 17.68
CA ALA A 177 -1.95 15.70 18.76
C ALA A 177 -3.38 15.89 18.23
N HIS A 178 -3.57 16.76 17.23
CA HIS A 178 -4.87 16.97 16.61
C HIS A 178 -5.37 15.71 15.87
N GLN A 179 -4.52 15.15 15.02
CA GLN A 179 -4.86 13.92 14.26
C GLN A 179 -5.16 12.73 15.19
N PHE A 180 -4.39 12.60 16.27
CA PHE A 180 -4.61 11.56 17.26
C PHE A 180 -5.97 11.72 17.95
N ARG A 181 -6.33 12.94 18.36
CA ARG A 181 -7.63 13.22 19.00
C ARG A 181 -8.78 12.96 18.05
N THR A 182 -8.72 13.45 16.82
CA THR A 182 -9.74 13.19 15.81
C THR A 182 -9.96 11.69 15.59
N ALA A 183 -8.88 10.92 15.50
CA ALA A 183 -8.98 9.47 15.34
C ALA A 183 -9.58 8.80 16.60
N LEU A 184 -9.19 9.24 17.78
CA LEU A 184 -9.71 8.72 19.04
C LEU A 184 -11.21 9.00 19.20
N ASP A 185 -11.65 10.21 18.86
CA ASP A 185 -13.05 10.60 18.93
C ASP A 185 -13.89 9.84 17.90
N ALA A 186 -13.38 9.65 16.69
CA ALA A 186 -14.04 8.81 15.67
C ALA A 186 -14.18 7.34 16.13
N LEU A 187 -13.14 6.78 16.73
CA LEU A 187 -13.19 5.41 17.28
C LEU A 187 -14.16 5.27 18.46
N ARG A 188 -14.25 6.28 19.32
CA ARG A 188 -15.20 6.30 20.45
C ARG A 188 -16.65 6.46 20.00
N ALA A 189 -16.88 7.08 18.84
CA ALA A 189 -18.20 7.25 18.26
C ALA A 189 -18.71 6.00 17.53
N LEU A 190 -17.90 4.94 17.38
CA LEU A 190 -18.34 3.70 16.79
C LEU A 190 -19.44 3.06 17.62
N PRO A 191 -20.49 2.50 16.98
CA PRO A 191 -21.54 1.79 17.70
C PRO A 191 -20.95 0.56 18.44
N PRO A 192 -21.50 0.20 19.59
CA PRO A 192 -21.10 -1.03 20.28
C PRO A 192 -21.34 -2.24 19.37
N VAL A 193 -20.43 -3.21 19.43
CA VAL A 193 -20.60 -4.47 18.71
C VAL A 193 -21.82 -5.17 19.28
N PRO A 194 -22.82 -5.52 18.46
CA PRO A 194 -23.95 -6.31 18.94
C PRO A 194 -23.43 -7.65 19.49
N GLY A 195 -23.83 -7.97 20.71
CA GLY A 195 -23.47 -9.22 21.39
C GLY A 195 -24.16 -10.43 20.78
#